data_4e10b8736e83245df3fe9816994c866c
#
_entry.id   4e10b8736e83245df3fe9816994c866c
#
_cell.length_a   1.000
_cell.length_b   1.000
_cell.length_c   1.000
_cell.angle_alpha   90.00
_cell.angle_beta   90.00
_cell.angle_gamma   90.00
#
_symmetry.space_group_name_H-M   'P 1'
#
loop_
_entity.id
_entity.type
_entity.pdbx_description
1 polymer ?
#
loop_
_entity_poly.entity_id
_entity_poly.type
_entity_poly.pdbx_seq_one_letter_code
_entity_poly.pdbx_strand_id
1 'polypeptide(L)'
;MNSRHCVLALICAAVTARADVAVLTQHNNLARTGANLEETVLNTTTVNLNRFGLAFTRIVDDQVYAQPLVMTNVDIPGNGPHNVVYVATVNDSVYAFDADDPAASTPYWQVSFTNANAVPPCNTDMTGACGGNYIDFSGNMGIVSTPVIDPGSETIYVLVRTKEFGAAFVQRLHALDIRTGAEMANSPVTITATCAGNGDGSSANVLTFDPQKQNQRSALSLIDGVLYFAWASHCDWGPYHGWVAGYDATTLQQVVLYNDTPNGSNGGIWMSGQGIAADTNGNLFLSVGNGTVGYNGNPRDVINRGESFLKLTRAGTNLTVASWFTPNNYSSLDGTDSDLGSAGILLIPNTTLALSGGKQGVLYLVNRDNMGGLSFTTSDTNVIQSFQVASGAHQILGSPVWWDGPDGSYGYIWVSASDFLRQYKFDPASGKFLLPNYAQSTTAAPGGTPGGILSISANGTNAGSGIVWASHQLGGSANQAVRPGILRAFNAQNVTNELWNSELVSARDSVGNFAKFCPPTVANGKVYLATFSGRLDVYGLLPLPSLVIGLSDTSVTLSWQTNGFSGYTVQAATNLSSPVWQNLTNSVMVTNGTFEVAVPPSGDTVFYRLKR
;
A
#
# COMPACT_ATOMS: atom_id res chain seq x y z
N MET A 1 39.01 -24.36 -50.21
CA MET A 1 37.74 -23.70 -49.78
C MET A 1 37.16 -24.45 -48.62
N ASN A 2 37.47 -24.03 -47.40
CA ASN A 2 36.89 -24.66 -46.19
C ASN A 2 35.79 -23.71 -45.70
N SER A 3 34.54 -24.14 -45.89
CA SER A 3 33.38 -23.46 -45.31
C SER A 3 33.36 -23.67 -43.80
N ARG A 4 33.65 -22.65 -43.03
CA ARG A 4 33.50 -22.66 -41.57
C ARG A 4 32.04 -22.40 -41.25
N HIS A 5 31.37 -23.37 -40.65
CA HIS A 5 30.01 -23.25 -40.14
C HIS A 5 30.08 -22.61 -38.76
N CYS A 6 29.50 -21.42 -38.63
CA CYS A 6 29.25 -20.79 -37.34
C CYS A 6 28.01 -21.45 -36.73
N VAL A 7 28.16 -22.24 -35.66
CA VAL A 7 27.03 -22.82 -34.92
C VAL A 7 26.55 -21.76 -33.89
N LEU A 8 25.43 -21.13 -34.18
CA LEU A 8 24.72 -20.30 -33.25
C LEU A 8 23.95 -21.21 -32.27
N ALA A 9 24.47 -21.41 -31.07
CA ALA A 9 23.74 -22.13 -30.04
C ALA A 9 22.66 -21.19 -29.45
N LEU A 10 21.42 -21.37 -29.89
CA LEU A 10 20.25 -20.73 -29.29
C LEU A 10 19.95 -21.47 -27.99
N ILE A 11 20.30 -20.91 -26.84
CA ILE A 11 19.85 -21.41 -25.54
C ILE A 11 18.38 -20.97 -25.40
N CYS A 12 17.43 -21.83 -25.75
CA CYS A 12 16.04 -21.68 -25.37
C CYS A 12 15.95 -21.88 -23.86
N ALA A 13 15.96 -20.80 -23.11
CA ALA A 13 15.49 -20.83 -21.72
C ALA A 13 14.00 -21.19 -21.77
N ALA A 14 13.62 -22.33 -21.18
CA ALA A 14 12.22 -22.63 -20.96
C ALA A 14 11.65 -21.54 -20.05
N VAL A 15 10.86 -20.63 -20.63
CA VAL A 15 10.05 -19.70 -19.87
C VAL A 15 8.95 -20.56 -19.25
N THR A 16 9.11 -20.91 -18.00
CA THR A 16 7.98 -21.42 -17.21
C THR A 16 6.95 -20.30 -17.18
N ALA A 17 5.76 -20.55 -17.74
CA ALA A 17 4.64 -19.64 -17.61
C ALA A 17 4.43 -19.37 -16.11
N ARG A 18 4.62 -18.13 -15.71
CA ARG A 18 4.36 -17.68 -14.35
C ARG A 18 2.87 -17.41 -14.22
N ALA A 19 2.28 -17.78 -13.09
CA ALA A 19 1.00 -17.24 -12.71
C ALA A 19 1.22 -15.76 -12.33
N ASP A 20 0.57 -14.86 -13.05
CA ASP A 20 0.59 -13.45 -12.71
C ASP A 20 -0.22 -13.21 -11.44
N VAL A 21 0.23 -12.29 -10.61
CA VAL A 21 -0.34 -11.98 -9.30
C VAL A 21 -1.18 -10.72 -9.36
N ALA A 22 -2.43 -10.82 -8.91
CA ALA A 22 -3.31 -9.68 -8.72
C ALA A 22 -3.22 -9.11 -7.30
N VAL A 23 -3.35 -7.78 -7.17
CA VAL A 23 -3.52 -7.08 -5.89
C VAL A 23 -4.85 -6.34 -5.96
N LEU A 24 -5.90 -6.93 -5.40
CA LEU A 24 -7.29 -6.53 -5.59
C LEU A 24 -7.86 -5.68 -4.45
N THR A 25 -7.12 -5.56 -3.35
CA THR A 25 -7.52 -4.83 -2.15
C THR A 25 -6.29 -4.24 -1.45
N GLN A 26 -6.50 -3.23 -0.66
CA GLN A 26 -5.45 -2.59 0.14
C GLN A 26 -4.75 -3.62 1.04
N HIS A 27 -3.40 -3.53 1.16
CA HIS A 27 -2.56 -4.47 1.92
C HIS A 27 -2.74 -5.95 1.50
N ASN A 28 -2.96 -6.20 0.21
CA ASN A 28 -2.93 -7.48 -0.50
C ASN A 28 -4.06 -8.47 -0.17
N ASN A 29 -4.57 -8.53 1.07
CA ASN A 29 -5.58 -9.50 1.48
C ASN A 29 -6.46 -8.97 2.63
N LEU A 30 -7.52 -9.68 2.95
CA LEU A 30 -8.46 -9.29 4.02
C LEU A 30 -7.88 -9.40 5.43
N ALA A 31 -6.83 -10.20 5.65
CA ALA A 31 -6.10 -10.22 6.91
C ALA A 31 -5.18 -8.99 7.08
N ARG A 32 -5.02 -8.20 6.03
CA ARG A 32 -4.20 -6.98 5.99
C ARG A 32 -2.73 -7.22 6.31
N THR A 33 -2.17 -8.35 5.84
CA THR A 33 -0.76 -8.70 6.09
C THR A 33 0.23 -7.77 5.39
N GLY A 34 -0.19 -7.06 4.33
CA GLY A 34 0.66 -6.21 3.50
C GLY A 34 1.66 -6.99 2.65
N ALA A 35 1.46 -8.30 2.47
CA ALA A 35 2.42 -9.19 1.83
C ALA A 35 1.87 -9.80 0.53
N ASN A 36 2.64 -9.65 -0.57
CA ASN A 36 2.54 -10.50 -1.75
C ASN A 36 3.52 -11.66 -1.59
N LEU A 37 3.02 -12.88 -1.42
CA LEU A 37 3.82 -14.08 -1.20
C LEU A 37 4.10 -14.90 -2.48
N GLU A 38 3.70 -14.39 -3.63
CA GLU A 38 3.86 -15.04 -4.93
C GLU A 38 4.85 -14.28 -5.85
N GLU A 39 5.61 -13.33 -5.30
CA GLU A 39 6.59 -12.54 -6.05
C GLU A 39 7.87 -13.37 -6.30
N THR A 40 8.16 -13.63 -7.55
CA THR A 40 9.26 -14.50 -7.96
C THR A 40 10.39 -13.78 -8.69
N VAL A 41 10.19 -12.52 -9.08
CA VAL A 41 11.15 -11.71 -9.86
C VAL A 41 12.02 -10.86 -8.95
N LEU A 42 11.36 -10.12 -8.04
CA LEU A 42 12.02 -9.24 -7.10
C LEU A 42 12.48 -10.04 -5.88
N ASN A 43 13.77 -10.02 -5.63
CA ASN A 43 14.39 -10.72 -4.52
C ASN A 43 15.67 -9.99 -4.09
N THR A 44 16.32 -10.44 -3.02
CA THR A 44 17.49 -9.76 -2.45
C THR A 44 18.72 -9.71 -3.37
N THR A 45 18.74 -10.47 -4.46
CA THR A 45 19.81 -10.44 -5.45
C THR A 45 19.49 -9.59 -6.66
N THR A 46 18.21 -9.49 -7.05
CA THR A 46 17.78 -8.71 -8.21
C THR A 46 17.50 -7.25 -7.88
N VAL A 47 17.08 -6.95 -6.63
CA VAL A 47 16.84 -5.58 -6.16
C VAL A 47 18.15 -4.99 -5.66
N ASN A 48 18.82 -4.28 -6.56
CA ASN A 48 20.09 -3.61 -6.27
C ASN A 48 20.29 -2.42 -7.22
N LEU A 49 21.26 -1.57 -6.93
CA LEU A 49 21.59 -0.36 -7.68
C LEU A 49 21.71 -0.55 -9.20
N ASN A 50 22.17 -1.72 -9.64
CA ASN A 50 22.50 -1.99 -11.03
C ASN A 50 21.34 -2.57 -11.85
N ARG A 51 20.36 -3.16 -11.17
CA ARG A 51 19.32 -3.98 -11.80
C ARG A 51 17.91 -3.46 -11.55
N PHE A 52 17.72 -2.62 -10.53
CA PHE A 52 16.41 -2.14 -10.11
C PHE A 52 16.37 -0.61 -10.11
N GLY A 53 15.26 -0.04 -10.55
CA GLY A 53 15.03 1.41 -10.60
C GLY A 53 13.69 1.77 -11.22
N LEU A 54 13.48 3.08 -11.45
CA LEU A 54 12.28 3.59 -12.11
C LEU A 54 12.25 3.09 -13.56
N ALA A 55 11.27 2.25 -13.87
CA ALA A 55 11.07 1.68 -15.20
C ALA A 55 10.24 2.62 -16.10
N PHE A 56 9.14 3.16 -15.56
CA PHE A 56 8.26 4.11 -16.26
C PHE A 56 7.33 4.83 -15.30
N THR A 57 6.60 5.81 -15.81
CA THR A 57 5.57 6.55 -15.07
C THR A 57 4.24 6.56 -15.83
N ARG A 58 3.13 6.77 -15.10
CA ARG A 58 1.79 7.02 -15.67
C ARG A 58 1.29 8.35 -15.15
N ILE A 59 1.01 9.28 -16.06
CA ILE A 59 0.53 10.61 -15.70
C ILE A 59 -0.97 10.53 -15.38
N VAL A 60 -1.36 11.16 -14.28
CA VAL A 60 -2.75 11.32 -13.83
C VAL A 60 -3.02 12.79 -13.52
N ASP A 61 -4.29 13.12 -13.32
CA ASP A 61 -4.74 14.51 -13.23
C ASP A 61 -4.52 15.18 -11.87
N ASP A 62 -4.24 14.42 -10.79
CA ASP A 62 -4.03 14.98 -9.45
C ASP A 62 -3.28 13.97 -8.54
N GLN A 63 -3.23 14.26 -7.24
CA GLN A 63 -2.60 13.44 -6.20
C GLN A 63 -3.30 12.07 -6.08
N VAL A 64 -2.50 11.05 -5.78
CA VAL A 64 -2.96 9.68 -5.56
C VAL A 64 -2.83 9.31 -4.09
N TYR A 65 -3.95 9.27 -3.36
CA TYR A 65 -4.02 8.79 -1.96
C TYR A 65 -4.37 7.31 -1.87
N ALA A 66 -5.07 6.81 -2.87
CA ALA A 66 -5.49 5.42 -2.96
C ALA A 66 -4.32 4.52 -3.34
N GLN A 67 -4.20 3.34 -2.72
CA GLN A 67 -3.22 2.34 -3.13
C GLN A 67 -3.55 1.88 -4.56
N PRO A 68 -2.60 1.89 -5.51
CA PRO A 68 -2.82 1.34 -6.84
C PRO A 68 -3.15 -0.15 -6.77
N LEU A 69 -4.15 -0.59 -7.52
CA LEU A 69 -4.55 -2.00 -7.60
C LEU A 69 -4.12 -2.60 -8.93
N VAL A 70 -3.79 -3.89 -8.94
CA VAL A 70 -3.36 -4.61 -10.13
C VAL A 70 -4.27 -5.81 -10.35
N MET A 71 -4.86 -5.91 -11.54
CA MET A 71 -5.57 -7.08 -12.01
C MET A 71 -4.85 -7.66 -13.21
N THR A 72 -4.75 -8.98 -13.25
CA THR A 72 -4.02 -9.70 -14.29
C THR A 72 -4.99 -10.25 -15.33
N ASN A 73 -4.51 -10.37 -16.57
CA ASN A 73 -5.25 -11.02 -17.65
C ASN A 73 -6.65 -10.43 -17.89
N VAL A 74 -6.77 -9.10 -17.85
CA VAL A 74 -8.02 -8.39 -18.14
C VAL A 74 -8.21 -8.32 -19.66
N ASP A 75 -9.35 -8.79 -20.17
CA ASP A 75 -9.67 -8.74 -21.59
C ASP A 75 -10.14 -7.34 -21.99
N ILE A 76 -9.21 -6.49 -22.39
CA ILE A 76 -9.47 -5.10 -22.79
C ILE A 76 -10.06 -5.08 -24.21
N PRO A 77 -11.27 -4.53 -24.42
CA PRO A 77 -11.91 -4.50 -25.73
C PRO A 77 -11.02 -3.90 -26.82
N GLY A 78 -10.78 -4.68 -27.86
CA GLY A 78 -9.95 -4.27 -29.00
C GLY A 78 -8.43 -4.40 -28.79
N ASN A 79 -7.98 -4.73 -27.58
CA ASN A 79 -6.57 -4.93 -27.25
C ASN A 79 -6.26 -6.38 -26.81
N GLY A 80 -7.28 -7.12 -26.31
CA GLY A 80 -7.09 -8.47 -25.76
C GLY A 80 -6.63 -8.47 -24.30
N PRO A 81 -6.09 -9.61 -23.79
CA PRO A 81 -5.74 -9.76 -22.39
C PRO A 81 -4.46 -9.00 -22.02
N HIS A 82 -4.55 -8.18 -20.96
CA HIS A 82 -3.45 -7.39 -20.40
C HIS A 82 -3.46 -7.43 -18.88
N ASN A 83 -2.30 -7.22 -18.28
CA ASN A 83 -2.22 -6.85 -16.87
C ASN A 83 -2.49 -5.34 -16.77
N VAL A 84 -3.37 -4.96 -15.86
CA VAL A 84 -3.87 -3.59 -15.75
C VAL A 84 -3.62 -3.06 -14.34
N VAL A 85 -3.08 -1.84 -14.26
CA VAL A 85 -2.99 -1.09 -13.00
C VAL A 85 -4.08 -0.02 -12.96
N TYR A 86 -4.88 -0.02 -11.89
CA TYR A 86 -5.96 0.94 -11.63
C TYR A 86 -5.47 1.99 -10.65
N VAL A 87 -5.71 3.26 -10.99
CA VAL A 87 -5.28 4.42 -10.20
C VAL A 87 -6.47 5.35 -10.00
N ALA A 88 -6.76 5.73 -8.76
CA ALA A 88 -7.79 6.69 -8.43
C ALA A 88 -7.17 7.96 -7.84
N THR A 89 -7.66 9.13 -8.25
CA THR A 89 -7.12 10.43 -7.86
C THR A 89 -8.10 11.23 -7.00
N VAL A 90 -7.57 12.20 -6.26
CA VAL A 90 -8.41 13.14 -5.49
C VAL A 90 -9.18 14.12 -6.38
N ASN A 91 -8.93 14.15 -7.70
CA ASN A 91 -9.75 14.87 -8.67
C ASN A 91 -10.95 14.05 -9.17
N ASP A 92 -11.35 13.02 -8.43
CA ASP A 92 -12.48 12.14 -8.78
C ASP A 92 -12.32 11.48 -10.15
N SER A 93 -11.10 11.03 -10.47
CA SER A 93 -10.80 10.27 -11.69
C SER A 93 -10.31 8.86 -11.36
N VAL A 94 -10.68 7.90 -12.21
CA VAL A 94 -10.15 6.53 -12.19
C VAL A 94 -9.55 6.20 -13.54
N TYR A 95 -8.36 5.64 -13.53
CA TYR A 95 -7.58 5.27 -14.71
C TYR A 95 -7.31 3.77 -14.72
N ALA A 96 -7.27 3.18 -15.90
CA ALA A 96 -6.76 1.84 -16.15
C ALA A 96 -5.60 1.92 -17.15
N PHE A 97 -4.40 1.62 -16.70
CA PHE A 97 -3.20 1.62 -17.55
C PHE A 97 -2.69 0.20 -17.76
N ASP A 98 -1.99 0.00 -18.88
CA ASP A 98 -1.13 -1.17 -19.05
C ASP A 98 -0.11 -1.21 -17.90
N ALA A 99 -0.06 -2.35 -17.20
CA ALA A 99 0.81 -2.54 -16.05
C ALA A 99 2.24 -2.94 -16.45
N ASP A 100 2.47 -3.36 -17.70
CA ASP A 100 3.71 -4.02 -18.13
C ASP A 100 4.51 -3.21 -19.14
N ASP A 101 3.87 -2.64 -20.16
CA ASP A 101 4.56 -1.99 -21.28
C ASP A 101 4.95 -0.54 -20.95
N PRO A 102 6.25 -0.21 -20.83
CA PRO A 102 6.71 1.17 -20.59
C PRO A 102 6.26 2.16 -21.67
N ALA A 103 6.05 1.70 -22.91
CA ALA A 103 5.67 2.55 -24.03
C ALA A 103 4.16 2.89 -24.03
N ALA A 104 3.32 2.09 -23.36
CA ALA A 104 1.88 2.30 -23.30
C ALA A 104 1.51 3.38 -22.27
N SER A 105 1.82 4.64 -22.55
CA SER A 105 1.60 5.76 -21.61
C SER A 105 0.15 6.22 -21.53
N THR A 106 -0.68 5.93 -22.53
CA THR A 106 -2.10 6.28 -22.58
C THR A 106 -2.91 5.22 -21.82
N PRO A 107 -3.87 5.62 -20.94
CA PRO A 107 -4.73 4.65 -20.30
C PRO A 107 -5.64 3.95 -21.31
N TYR A 108 -6.00 2.69 -21.04
CA TYR A 108 -7.04 1.97 -21.77
C TYR A 108 -8.38 2.68 -21.64
N TRP A 109 -8.67 3.17 -20.44
CA TRP A 109 -9.81 4.02 -20.17
C TRP A 109 -9.51 4.94 -18.97
N GLN A 110 -10.23 6.04 -18.95
CA GLN A 110 -10.30 7.00 -17.85
C GLN A 110 -11.77 7.38 -17.66
N VAL A 111 -12.20 7.40 -16.40
CA VAL A 111 -13.50 7.94 -16.00
C VAL A 111 -13.26 9.11 -15.06
N SER A 112 -13.93 10.23 -15.31
CA SER A 112 -13.98 11.36 -14.39
C SER A 112 -15.42 11.54 -13.92
N PHE A 113 -15.59 11.68 -12.60
CA PHE A 113 -16.90 11.93 -11.98
C PHE A 113 -17.19 13.42 -11.80
N THR A 114 -16.31 14.29 -12.35
CA THR A 114 -16.44 15.74 -12.29
C THR A 114 -17.18 16.28 -13.53
N ASN A 115 -17.92 17.37 -13.33
CA ASN A 115 -18.55 18.13 -14.41
C ASN A 115 -18.79 19.58 -13.96
N ALA A 116 -19.45 20.39 -14.79
CA ALA A 116 -19.72 21.81 -14.48
C ALA A 116 -20.50 22.03 -13.16
N ASN A 117 -21.24 21.03 -12.68
CA ASN A 117 -22.07 21.10 -11.49
C ASN A 117 -21.58 20.22 -10.33
N ALA A 118 -20.55 19.41 -10.54
CA ALA A 118 -20.01 18.48 -9.56
C ALA A 118 -18.47 18.51 -9.63
N VAL A 119 -17.83 18.95 -8.56
CA VAL A 119 -16.37 19.03 -8.44
C VAL A 119 -15.93 18.32 -7.16
N PRO A 120 -14.68 17.86 -7.04
CA PRO A 120 -14.18 17.32 -5.77
C PRO A 120 -14.29 18.39 -4.69
N PRO A 121 -14.65 18.04 -3.44
CA PRO A 121 -14.44 18.94 -2.32
C PRO A 121 -12.95 19.27 -2.18
N CYS A 122 -12.63 20.42 -1.66
CA CYS A 122 -11.25 20.83 -1.39
C CYS A 122 -11.04 21.18 0.08
N ASN A 123 -9.79 21.35 0.47
CA ASN A 123 -9.42 21.67 1.85
C ASN A 123 -10.12 22.93 2.37
N THR A 124 -10.38 23.94 1.53
CA THR A 124 -11.08 25.17 1.91
C THR A 124 -12.59 24.97 2.14
N ASP A 125 -13.16 23.85 1.71
CA ASP A 125 -14.54 23.49 2.02
C ASP A 125 -14.72 22.95 3.45
N MET A 126 -13.62 22.53 4.10
CA MET A 126 -13.62 21.99 5.46
C MET A 126 -13.50 23.11 6.50
N THR A 127 -14.46 24.00 6.50
CA THR A 127 -14.41 25.32 7.18
C THR A 127 -14.32 25.26 8.71
N GLY A 128 -14.68 24.14 9.32
CA GLY A 128 -14.55 23.94 10.79
C GLY A 128 -13.39 23.02 11.18
N ALA A 129 -12.76 22.36 10.21
CA ALA A 129 -11.65 21.45 10.49
C ALA A 129 -10.39 22.22 10.91
N CYS A 130 -9.65 21.72 11.90
CA CYS A 130 -8.44 22.35 12.45
C CYS A 130 -8.64 23.86 12.76
N GLY A 131 -9.80 24.24 13.32
CA GLY A 131 -10.12 25.63 13.60
C GLY A 131 -10.28 26.53 12.36
N GLY A 132 -10.64 25.95 11.22
CA GLY A 132 -10.79 26.66 9.94
C GLY A 132 -9.49 26.76 9.12
N ASN A 133 -8.44 26.06 9.52
CA ASN A 133 -7.16 26.02 8.80
C ASN A 133 -6.79 24.57 8.45
N TYR A 134 -7.63 23.92 7.63
CA TYR A 134 -7.43 22.55 7.24
C TYR A 134 -6.43 22.41 6.10
N ILE A 135 -5.27 21.84 6.40
CA ILE A 135 -4.16 21.66 5.43
C ILE A 135 -3.61 20.22 5.41
N ASP A 136 -4.30 19.27 6.02
CA ASP A 136 -3.93 17.85 5.94
C ASP A 136 -4.02 17.29 4.50
N PHE A 137 -4.88 17.91 3.70
CA PHE A 137 -4.96 17.74 2.25
C PHE A 137 -4.54 19.05 1.57
N SER A 138 -3.80 18.94 0.49
CA SER A 138 -3.26 20.09 -0.24
C SER A 138 -4.03 20.34 -1.54
N GLY A 139 -5.34 20.48 -1.47
CA GLY A 139 -6.20 20.70 -2.63
C GLY A 139 -7.44 19.82 -2.59
N ASN A 140 -7.70 19.10 -3.68
CA ASN A 140 -8.86 18.26 -3.85
C ASN A 140 -8.89 17.05 -2.90
N MET A 141 -10.09 16.58 -2.56
CA MET A 141 -10.36 15.47 -1.65
C MET A 141 -11.50 14.59 -2.16
N GLY A 142 -11.50 14.27 -3.45
CA GLY A 142 -12.48 13.38 -4.06
C GLY A 142 -12.29 11.93 -3.62
N ILE A 143 -11.65 11.09 -4.45
CA ILE A 143 -11.36 9.69 -4.09
C ILE A 143 -10.09 9.66 -3.22
N VAL A 144 -10.27 9.39 -1.93
CA VAL A 144 -9.17 9.32 -0.95
C VAL A 144 -8.90 7.87 -0.53
N SER A 145 -9.94 7.05 -0.42
CA SER A 145 -9.81 5.64 -0.03
C SER A 145 -9.39 4.75 -1.19
N THR A 146 -8.71 3.66 -0.88
CA THR A 146 -8.36 2.64 -1.86
C THR A 146 -9.62 1.89 -2.30
N PRO A 147 -9.87 1.77 -3.62
CA PRO A 147 -10.93 0.93 -4.19
C PRO A 147 -10.76 -0.56 -3.84
N VAL A 148 -11.71 -1.38 -4.26
CA VAL A 148 -11.60 -2.84 -4.23
C VAL A 148 -12.07 -3.43 -5.55
N ILE A 149 -11.41 -4.50 -6.02
CA ILE A 149 -11.78 -5.21 -7.24
C ILE A 149 -12.40 -6.55 -6.89
N ASP A 150 -13.55 -6.84 -7.48
CA ASP A 150 -14.13 -8.18 -7.53
C ASP A 150 -13.76 -8.83 -8.87
N PRO A 151 -12.84 -9.80 -8.90
CA PRO A 151 -12.46 -10.46 -10.13
C PRO A 151 -13.58 -11.35 -10.69
N GLY A 152 -14.51 -11.79 -9.86
CA GLY A 152 -15.62 -12.67 -10.26
C GLY A 152 -16.68 -11.94 -11.09
N SER A 153 -16.95 -10.70 -10.77
CA SER A 153 -17.88 -9.83 -11.52
C SER A 153 -17.17 -8.85 -12.45
N GLU A 154 -15.84 -8.89 -12.53
CA GLU A 154 -15.01 -7.95 -13.30
C GLU A 154 -15.33 -6.49 -12.95
N THR A 155 -15.51 -6.18 -11.65
CA THR A 155 -15.97 -4.87 -11.18
C THR A 155 -14.96 -4.23 -10.23
N ILE A 156 -14.67 -2.95 -10.42
CA ILE A 156 -13.96 -2.11 -9.44
C ILE A 156 -14.98 -1.20 -8.73
N TYR A 157 -14.96 -1.21 -7.40
CA TYR A 157 -15.84 -0.38 -6.57
C TYR A 157 -15.05 0.79 -5.99
N VAL A 158 -15.60 1.99 -6.16
CA VAL A 158 -14.96 3.27 -5.80
C VAL A 158 -15.93 4.13 -5.03
N LEU A 159 -15.50 4.77 -3.95
CA LEU A 159 -16.28 5.77 -3.24
C LEU A 159 -15.80 7.18 -3.66
N VAL A 160 -16.70 7.95 -4.25
CA VAL A 160 -16.47 9.27 -4.84
C VAL A 160 -17.12 10.33 -3.97
N ARG A 161 -16.45 11.46 -3.77
CA ARG A 161 -16.97 12.62 -3.04
C ARG A 161 -17.05 13.81 -3.96
N THR A 162 -18.22 14.43 -4.05
CA THR A 162 -18.44 15.63 -4.86
C THR A 162 -19.05 16.76 -4.04
N LYS A 163 -18.73 17.99 -4.44
CA LYS A 163 -19.45 19.21 -4.08
C LYS A 163 -20.29 19.62 -5.29
N GLU A 164 -21.59 19.58 -5.15
CA GLU A 164 -22.52 19.77 -6.26
C GLU A 164 -23.20 21.14 -6.17
N PHE A 165 -23.42 21.75 -7.34
CA PHE A 165 -24.03 23.07 -7.47
C PHE A 165 -23.42 24.13 -6.55
N GLY A 166 -22.12 23.97 -6.24
CA GLY A 166 -21.34 24.87 -5.42
C GLY A 166 -21.62 24.78 -3.90
N ALA A 167 -22.53 23.94 -3.44
CA ALA A 167 -22.96 23.90 -2.04
C ALA A 167 -23.22 22.51 -1.44
N ALA A 168 -23.79 21.58 -2.19
CA ALA A 168 -24.20 20.28 -1.67
C ALA A 168 -23.03 19.28 -1.69
N PHE A 169 -22.65 18.73 -0.53
CA PHE A 169 -21.68 17.65 -0.45
C PHE A 169 -22.39 16.30 -0.59
N VAL A 170 -21.86 15.44 -1.44
CA VAL A 170 -22.43 14.14 -1.74
C VAL A 170 -21.31 13.09 -1.76
N GLN A 171 -21.60 11.89 -1.26
CA GLN A 171 -20.73 10.74 -1.40
C GLN A 171 -21.50 9.64 -2.13
N ARG A 172 -20.85 9.00 -3.12
CA ARG A 172 -21.48 7.93 -3.93
C ARG A 172 -20.55 6.73 -4.04
N LEU A 173 -21.17 5.56 -3.94
CA LEU A 173 -20.53 4.31 -4.29
C LEU A 173 -20.75 4.04 -5.77
N HIS A 174 -19.67 3.90 -6.52
CA HIS A 174 -19.64 3.56 -7.93
C HIS A 174 -19.14 2.12 -8.11
N ALA A 175 -19.70 1.41 -9.08
CA ALA A 175 -19.27 0.10 -9.54
C ALA A 175 -18.96 0.21 -11.04
N LEU A 176 -17.70 -0.01 -11.44
CA LEU A 176 -17.26 0.15 -12.82
C LEU A 176 -16.76 -1.19 -13.38
N ASP A 177 -17.11 -1.47 -14.64
CA ASP A 177 -16.49 -2.56 -15.41
C ASP A 177 -14.98 -2.32 -15.53
N ILE A 178 -14.15 -3.25 -15.08
CA ILE A 178 -12.68 -3.11 -15.07
C ILE A 178 -12.07 -3.02 -16.48
N ARG A 179 -12.77 -3.50 -17.50
CA ARG A 179 -12.31 -3.53 -18.89
C ARG A 179 -12.56 -2.22 -19.63
N THR A 180 -13.61 -1.48 -19.24
CA THR A 180 -14.13 -0.34 -20.01
C THR A 180 -14.29 0.94 -19.21
N GLY A 181 -14.33 0.86 -17.87
CA GLY A 181 -14.68 1.96 -16.99
C GLY A 181 -16.17 2.33 -16.99
N ALA A 182 -17.02 1.58 -17.69
CA ALA A 182 -18.46 1.85 -17.74
C ALA A 182 -19.12 1.55 -16.39
N GLU A 183 -20.10 2.36 -16.03
CA GLU A 183 -20.94 2.10 -14.84
C GLU A 183 -21.69 0.79 -14.98
N MET A 184 -21.61 -0.04 -13.95
CA MET A 184 -22.37 -1.28 -13.84
C MET A 184 -23.85 -0.99 -13.50
N ALA A 185 -24.68 -2.00 -13.64
CA ALA A 185 -26.10 -1.89 -13.25
C ALA A 185 -26.24 -1.49 -11.77
N ASN A 186 -27.22 -0.67 -11.44
CA ASN A 186 -27.49 -0.10 -10.11
C ASN A 186 -26.47 0.94 -9.61
N SER A 187 -25.42 1.22 -10.35
CA SER A 187 -24.42 2.24 -10.05
C SER A 187 -24.75 3.59 -10.74
N PRO A 188 -24.45 4.75 -10.11
CA PRO A 188 -23.99 4.90 -8.73
C PRO A 188 -25.11 4.93 -7.69
N VAL A 189 -24.76 4.72 -6.42
CA VAL A 189 -25.68 4.85 -5.28
C VAL A 189 -25.19 5.94 -4.32
N THR A 190 -26.09 6.86 -3.92
CA THR A 190 -25.78 7.90 -2.94
C THR A 190 -25.74 7.32 -1.52
N ILE A 191 -24.68 7.62 -0.78
CA ILE A 191 -24.52 7.23 0.61
C ILE A 191 -25.40 8.11 1.49
N THR A 192 -26.30 7.48 2.22
CA THR A 192 -27.10 8.09 3.27
C THR A 192 -27.17 7.15 4.46
N ALA A 193 -27.15 7.68 5.66
CA ALA A 193 -27.25 6.86 6.87
C ALA A 193 -27.94 7.62 7.99
N THR A 194 -28.74 6.90 8.78
CA THR A 194 -29.30 7.37 10.03
C THR A 194 -29.29 6.25 11.05
N CYS A 195 -29.06 6.55 12.31
CA CYS A 195 -29.24 5.58 13.39
C CYS A 195 -29.91 6.23 14.60
N ALA A 196 -30.55 5.40 15.42
CA ALA A 196 -31.07 5.83 16.73
C ALA A 196 -29.91 6.14 17.67
N GLY A 197 -29.97 7.28 18.36
CA GLY A 197 -28.96 7.70 19.32
C GLY A 197 -29.20 9.13 19.78
N ASN A 198 -28.76 9.43 20.98
CA ASN A 198 -28.80 10.79 21.56
C ASN A 198 -27.42 11.45 21.63
N GLY A 199 -26.46 10.93 20.86
CA GLY A 199 -25.10 11.44 20.77
C GLY A 199 -25.03 12.85 20.20
N ASP A 200 -23.83 13.38 20.10
CA ASP A 200 -23.55 14.74 19.66
C ASP A 200 -24.11 14.97 18.24
N GLY A 201 -24.77 16.10 18.03
CA GLY A 201 -25.41 16.43 16.76
C GLY A 201 -26.72 15.68 16.45
N SER A 202 -27.25 14.84 17.39
CA SER A 202 -28.53 14.17 17.19
C SER A 202 -29.71 15.16 17.20
N SER A 203 -30.74 14.81 16.44
CA SER A 203 -32.02 15.51 16.46
C SER A 203 -33.14 14.49 16.68
N ALA A 204 -34.01 14.71 17.68
CA ALA A 204 -35.08 13.78 18.05
C ALA A 204 -34.58 12.34 18.28
N ASN A 205 -33.42 12.17 18.92
CA ASN A 205 -32.72 10.89 19.14
C ASN A 205 -32.37 10.13 17.84
N VAL A 206 -32.09 10.85 16.77
CA VAL A 206 -31.59 10.31 15.51
C VAL A 206 -30.31 11.02 15.13
N LEU A 207 -29.27 10.26 14.87
CA LEU A 207 -28.05 10.72 14.24
C LEU A 207 -28.18 10.61 12.72
N THR A 208 -27.69 11.61 12.01
CA THR A 208 -27.71 11.63 10.54
C THR A 208 -26.29 11.78 10.01
N PHE A 209 -25.93 11.00 9.02
CA PHE A 209 -24.65 11.07 8.33
C PHE A 209 -24.49 12.42 7.62
N ASP A 210 -23.37 13.10 7.89
CA ASP A 210 -23.02 14.37 7.25
C ASP A 210 -21.93 14.15 6.20
N PRO A 211 -22.24 14.20 4.89
CA PRO A 211 -21.29 13.90 3.83
C PRO A 211 -20.15 14.94 3.70
N GLN A 212 -20.28 16.13 4.28
CA GLN A 212 -19.20 17.11 4.33
C GLN A 212 -18.18 16.77 5.41
N LYS A 213 -18.63 16.47 6.62
CA LYS A 213 -17.76 16.21 7.76
C LYS A 213 -17.14 14.83 7.76
N GLN A 214 -17.89 13.83 7.27
CA GLN A 214 -17.45 12.44 7.27
C GLN A 214 -16.39 12.17 6.22
N ASN A 215 -15.16 11.91 6.69
CA ASN A 215 -14.01 11.60 5.85
C ASN A 215 -13.93 10.09 5.58
N GLN A 216 -14.21 9.68 4.35
CA GLN A 216 -14.08 8.30 3.93
C GLN A 216 -12.61 8.01 3.62
N ARG A 217 -11.85 7.62 4.66
CA ARG A 217 -10.41 7.37 4.61
C ARG A 217 -10.07 5.89 4.50
N SER A 218 -10.79 5.05 5.25
CA SER A 218 -10.61 3.59 5.26
C SER A 218 -10.85 3.00 3.87
N ALA A 219 -9.95 2.13 3.39
CA ALA A 219 -10.11 1.44 2.11
C ALA A 219 -11.37 0.59 2.07
N LEU A 220 -11.93 0.39 0.89
CA LEU A 220 -13.05 -0.51 0.67
C LEU A 220 -12.60 -1.98 0.88
N SER A 221 -13.49 -2.78 1.46
CA SER A 221 -13.28 -4.21 1.69
C SER A 221 -14.45 -5.00 1.14
N LEU A 222 -14.21 -5.94 0.24
CA LEU A 222 -15.22 -6.88 -0.26
C LEU A 222 -15.14 -8.17 0.55
N ILE A 223 -16.19 -8.49 1.30
CA ILE A 223 -16.25 -9.64 2.21
C ILE A 223 -17.58 -10.34 2.02
N ASP A 224 -17.55 -11.58 1.58
CA ASP A 224 -18.74 -12.43 1.36
C ASP A 224 -19.84 -11.72 0.54
N GLY A 225 -19.45 -11.05 -0.55
CA GLY A 225 -20.35 -10.33 -1.44
C GLY A 225 -20.90 -9.01 -0.90
N VAL A 226 -20.33 -8.49 0.20
CA VAL A 226 -20.68 -7.20 0.78
C VAL A 226 -19.47 -6.28 0.78
N LEU A 227 -19.69 -5.05 0.31
CA LEU A 227 -18.70 -3.96 0.34
C LEU A 227 -18.79 -3.23 1.66
N TYR A 228 -17.74 -3.29 2.46
CA TYR A 228 -17.64 -2.58 3.73
C TYR A 228 -16.68 -1.40 3.63
N PHE A 229 -17.05 -0.28 4.22
CA PHE A 229 -16.21 0.91 4.36
C PHE A 229 -16.60 1.72 5.59
N ALA A 230 -15.69 2.58 6.04
CA ALA A 230 -15.86 3.31 7.29
C ALA A 230 -15.43 4.78 7.14
N TRP A 231 -15.87 5.60 8.10
CA TRP A 231 -15.61 7.02 8.12
C TRP A 231 -15.05 7.51 9.45
N ALA A 232 -14.21 8.53 9.34
CA ALA A 232 -13.82 9.43 10.41
C ALA A 232 -14.33 10.86 10.12
N SER A 233 -13.69 11.84 10.70
CA SER A 233 -13.91 13.25 10.38
C SER A 233 -12.62 13.88 9.82
N HIS A 234 -12.73 15.12 9.38
CA HIS A 234 -11.61 15.95 9.00
C HIS A 234 -11.11 16.70 10.25
N CYS A 235 -9.92 16.33 10.79
CA CYS A 235 -9.33 17.00 11.95
C CYS A 235 -10.33 17.10 13.12
N ASP A 236 -11.01 16.01 13.44
CA ASP A 236 -12.04 15.91 14.49
C ASP A 236 -13.11 17.01 14.46
N TRP A 237 -13.43 17.50 13.26
CA TRP A 237 -14.47 18.49 13.06
C TRP A 237 -15.84 17.93 13.43
N GLY A 238 -16.27 18.26 14.63
CA GLY A 238 -17.55 17.82 15.21
C GLY A 238 -18.77 18.66 14.79
N PRO A 239 -19.99 18.20 15.14
CA PRO A 239 -20.27 16.84 15.62
C PRO A 239 -20.04 15.80 14.53
N TYR A 240 -19.42 14.65 14.88
CA TYR A 240 -19.23 13.52 14.00
C TYR A 240 -19.24 12.20 14.78
N HIS A 241 -19.35 11.09 14.08
CA HIS A 241 -19.29 9.74 14.65
C HIS A 241 -18.54 8.80 13.69
N GLY A 242 -17.97 7.74 14.21
CA GLY A 242 -17.50 6.64 13.37
C GLY A 242 -18.67 5.85 12.81
N TRP A 243 -18.68 5.68 11.49
CA TRP A 243 -19.67 4.90 10.79
C TRP A 243 -19.02 3.73 10.07
N VAL A 244 -19.71 2.58 10.05
CA VAL A 244 -19.41 1.46 9.16
C VAL A 244 -20.67 1.15 8.37
N ALA A 245 -20.57 1.14 7.05
CA ALA A 245 -21.68 0.72 6.19
C ALA A 245 -21.28 -0.50 5.35
N GLY A 246 -22.22 -1.38 5.10
CA GLY A 246 -22.09 -2.48 4.17
C GLY A 246 -23.14 -2.42 3.08
N TYR A 247 -22.71 -2.59 1.84
CA TYR A 247 -23.54 -2.59 0.63
C TYR A 247 -23.38 -3.92 -0.09
N ASP A 248 -24.49 -4.51 -0.52
CA ASP A 248 -24.46 -5.69 -1.37
C ASP A 248 -23.75 -5.36 -2.70
N ALA A 249 -22.74 -6.13 -3.05
CA ALA A 249 -21.88 -5.83 -4.19
C ALA A 249 -22.60 -5.92 -5.54
N THR A 250 -23.70 -6.67 -5.65
CA THR A 250 -24.46 -6.85 -6.89
C THR A 250 -25.55 -5.80 -7.04
N THR A 251 -26.30 -5.54 -5.97
CA THR A 251 -27.48 -4.65 -6.01
C THR A 251 -27.16 -3.22 -5.60
N LEU A 252 -26.01 -2.99 -4.97
CA LEU A 252 -25.56 -1.75 -4.35
C LEU A 252 -26.56 -1.22 -3.30
N GLN A 253 -27.40 -2.08 -2.73
CA GLN A 253 -28.27 -1.70 -1.63
C GLN A 253 -27.53 -1.77 -0.31
N GLN A 254 -27.78 -0.80 0.56
CA GLN A 254 -27.26 -0.83 1.93
C GLN A 254 -27.89 -2.02 2.69
N VAL A 255 -27.05 -2.94 3.16
CA VAL A 255 -27.49 -4.15 3.86
C VAL A 255 -27.15 -4.15 5.34
N VAL A 256 -26.18 -3.34 5.77
CA VAL A 256 -25.84 -3.13 7.18
C VAL A 256 -25.38 -1.71 7.43
N LEU A 257 -25.59 -1.24 8.66
CA LEU A 257 -25.11 0.03 9.17
C LEU A 257 -24.72 -0.13 10.64
N TYR A 258 -23.59 0.46 11.04
CA TYR A 258 -23.13 0.51 12.42
C TYR A 258 -22.58 1.92 12.71
N ASN A 259 -22.87 2.41 13.91
CA ASN A 259 -22.29 3.62 14.47
C ASN A 259 -21.63 3.26 15.80
N ASP A 260 -20.41 3.67 16.03
CA ASP A 260 -19.61 3.26 17.18
C ASP A 260 -19.82 4.11 18.44
N THR A 261 -20.41 5.32 18.27
CA THR A 261 -20.67 6.25 19.39
C THR A 261 -22.09 6.84 19.35
N PRO A 262 -23.14 6.02 19.19
CA PRO A 262 -24.49 6.53 18.94
C PRO A 262 -25.08 7.36 20.08
N ASN A 263 -24.60 7.22 21.30
CA ASN A 263 -25.00 8.00 22.46
C ASN A 263 -23.81 8.78 23.09
N GLY A 264 -22.83 9.10 22.27
CA GLY A 264 -21.62 9.80 22.64
C GLY A 264 -21.17 10.79 21.59
N SER A 265 -19.87 10.89 21.36
CA SER A 265 -19.26 11.78 20.37
C SER A 265 -18.01 11.12 19.76
N ASN A 266 -17.63 11.58 18.58
CA ASN A 266 -16.41 11.19 17.88
C ASN A 266 -16.35 9.68 17.53
N GLY A 267 -15.21 9.01 17.67
CA GLY A 267 -15.05 7.60 17.33
C GLY A 267 -14.63 7.38 15.87
N GLY A 268 -13.80 8.25 15.31
CA GLY A 268 -13.40 8.18 13.90
C GLY A 268 -12.68 6.89 13.52
N ILE A 269 -13.10 6.26 12.42
CA ILE A 269 -12.49 5.04 11.87
C ILE A 269 -11.69 5.43 10.63
N TRP A 270 -10.42 5.83 10.80
CA TRP A 270 -9.58 6.31 9.71
C TRP A 270 -8.40 5.40 9.37
N MET A 271 -7.86 4.68 10.35
CA MET A 271 -6.86 3.61 10.21
C MET A 271 -5.72 3.91 9.24
N SER A 272 -5.34 5.19 9.08
CA SER A 272 -4.37 5.66 8.07
C SER A 272 -4.61 5.11 6.65
N GLY A 273 -5.87 4.95 6.27
CA GLY A 273 -6.26 4.44 4.96
C GLY A 273 -6.32 2.92 4.84
N GLN A 274 -5.96 2.17 5.88
CA GLN A 274 -6.15 0.72 5.83
C GLN A 274 -7.63 0.35 5.81
N GLY A 275 -7.97 -0.71 5.05
CA GLY A 275 -9.32 -1.26 5.01
C GLY A 275 -9.65 -2.09 6.26
N ILE A 276 -10.94 -2.27 6.50
CA ILE A 276 -11.43 -3.20 7.52
C ILE A 276 -10.87 -4.60 7.23
N ALA A 277 -10.25 -5.22 8.25
CA ALA A 277 -9.77 -6.60 8.14
C ALA A 277 -10.93 -7.58 8.35
N ALA A 278 -10.81 -8.79 7.79
CA ALA A 278 -11.80 -9.84 8.01
C ALA A 278 -11.14 -11.22 8.16
N ASP A 279 -11.77 -12.07 8.99
CA ASP A 279 -11.44 -13.48 9.08
C ASP A 279 -12.26 -14.32 8.09
N THR A 280 -11.97 -15.61 8.03
CA THR A 280 -12.64 -16.57 7.14
C THR A 280 -14.12 -16.84 7.51
N ASN A 281 -14.59 -16.32 8.62
CA ASN A 281 -16.00 -16.40 9.05
C ASN A 281 -16.76 -15.11 8.73
N GLY A 282 -16.14 -14.15 8.02
CA GLY A 282 -16.74 -12.87 7.68
C GLY A 282 -16.85 -11.89 8.87
N ASN A 283 -16.17 -12.15 9.99
CA ASN A 283 -16.10 -11.17 11.08
C ASN A 283 -15.18 -10.02 10.68
N LEU A 284 -15.59 -8.80 11.03
CA LEU A 284 -14.88 -7.57 10.72
C LEU A 284 -14.01 -7.14 11.89
N PHE A 285 -12.81 -6.63 11.59
CA PHE A 285 -11.87 -6.13 12.59
C PHE A 285 -11.41 -4.73 12.20
N LEU A 286 -11.56 -3.79 13.12
CA LEU A 286 -11.24 -2.38 12.91
C LEU A 286 -10.77 -1.70 14.21
N SER A 287 -10.07 -0.59 14.07
CA SER A 287 -9.66 0.27 15.20
C SER A 287 -10.37 1.62 15.13
N VAL A 288 -10.77 2.11 16.28
CA VAL A 288 -11.51 3.35 16.48
C VAL A 288 -10.62 4.35 17.22
N GLY A 289 -10.62 5.60 16.77
CA GLY A 289 -9.88 6.71 17.40
C GLY A 289 -10.63 7.38 18.52
N ASN A 290 -10.25 8.64 18.79
CA ASN A 290 -10.82 9.48 19.84
C ASN A 290 -12.33 9.41 19.90
N GLY A 291 -12.90 9.27 21.08
CA GLY A 291 -14.34 9.23 21.22
C GLY A 291 -14.85 8.64 22.53
N THR A 292 -16.12 8.79 22.74
CA THR A 292 -16.80 8.30 23.95
C THR A 292 -16.65 6.79 24.12
N VAL A 293 -16.30 6.37 25.33
CA VAL A 293 -16.20 4.97 25.75
C VAL A 293 -17.29 4.66 26.79
N GLY A 294 -18.08 3.61 26.53
CA GLY A 294 -19.12 3.14 27.43
C GLY A 294 -20.41 3.94 27.36
N TYR A 295 -21.31 3.68 28.32
CA TYR A 295 -22.60 4.35 28.41
C TYR A 295 -23.06 4.44 29.87
N ASN A 296 -23.77 5.53 30.23
CA ASN A 296 -24.33 5.77 31.58
C ASN A 296 -23.32 5.53 32.73
N GLY A 297 -22.08 5.98 32.55
CA GLY A 297 -21.02 5.83 33.55
C GLY A 297 -20.40 4.44 33.62
N ASN A 298 -20.81 3.48 32.77
CA ASN A 298 -20.20 2.18 32.63
C ASN A 298 -19.28 2.14 31.40
N PRO A 299 -17.95 2.24 31.54
CA PRO A 299 -17.01 2.23 30.40
C PRO A 299 -16.87 0.85 29.73
N ARG A 300 -17.46 -0.20 30.30
CA ARG A 300 -17.54 -1.54 29.68
C ARG A 300 -18.78 -1.76 28.82
N ASP A 301 -19.71 -0.82 28.83
CA ASP A 301 -20.86 -0.88 27.94
C ASP A 301 -20.43 -0.77 26.49
N VAL A 302 -20.99 -1.59 25.60
CA VAL A 302 -20.59 -1.68 24.19
C VAL A 302 -21.30 -0.68 23.28
N ILE A 303 -22.15 0.18 23.83
CA ILE A 303 -22.92 1.15 23.03
C ILE A 303 -22.00 2.20 22.40
N ASN A 304 -21.06 2.78 23.17
CA ASN A 304 -20.07 3.71 22.63
C ASN A 304 -18.67 3.10 22.75
N ARG A 305 -17.93 3.05 21.66
CA ARG A 305 -16.63 2.38 21.57
C ARG A 305 -15.54 3.21 20.89
N GLY A 306 -15.36 4.46 21.31
CA GLY A 306 -14.13 5.19 21.04
C GLY A 306 -12.90 4.47 21.57
N GLU A 307 -11.70 4.82 21.09
CA GLU A 307 -10.40 4.28 21.53
C GLU A 307 -10.39 2.75 21.68
N SER A 308 -10.91 2.02 20.69
CA SER A 308 -11.11 0.58 20.81
C SER A 308 -10.70 -0.19 19.56
N PHE A 309 -10.22 -1.42 19.75
CA PHE A 309 -10.26 -2.45 18.71
C PHE A 309 -11.59 -3.17 18.79
N LEU A 310 -12.23 -3.38 17.65
CA LEU A 310 -13.55 -4.02 17.57
C LEU A 310 -13.51 -5.25 16.68
N LYS A 311 -14.14 -6.32 17.14
CA LYS A 311 -14.63 -7.42 16.31
C LYS A 311 -16.14 -7.23 16.14
N LEU A 312 -16.58 -6.99 14.90
CA LEU A 312 -17.99 -6.90 14.56
C LEU A 312 -18.43 -8.16 13.83
N THR A 313 -19.59 -8.69 14.20
CA THR A 313 -20.20 -9.84 13.54
C THR A 313 -21.53 -9.42 12.94
N ARG A 314 -21.76 -9.82 11.69
CA ARG A 314 -23.02 -9.55 11.00
C ARG A 314 -24.12 -10.51 11.44
N ALA A 315 -25.27 -9.96 11.81
CA ALA A 315 -26.49 -10.69 12.12
C ALA A 315 -27.66 -10.08 11.33
N GLY A 316 -27.96 -10.64 10.17
CA GLY A 316 -28.95 -10.08 9.25
C GLY A 316 -28.54 -8.69 8.73
N THR A 317 -29.29 -7.65 9.09
CA THR A 317 -29.02 -6.25 8.74
C THR A 317 -28.21 -5.49 9.79
N ASN A 318 -27.82 -6.15 10.88
CA ASN A 318 -27.09 -5.51 11.98
C ASN A 318 -25.65 -5.97 12.04
N LEU A 319 -24.76 -5.07 12.50
CA LEU A 319 -23.43 -5.40 13.01
C LEU A 319 -23.48 -5.30 14.54
N THR A 320 -22.97 -6.32 15.21
CA THR A 320 -22.87 -6.37 16.67
C THR A 320 -21.43 -6.50 17.13
N VAL A 321 -21.09 -5.85 18.24
CA VAL A 321 -19.77 -5.99 18.87
C VAL A 321 -19.68 -7.37 19.51
N ALA A 322 -18.94 -8.27 18.86
CA ALA A 322 -18.73 -9.65 19.34
C ALA A 322 -17.56 -9.75 20.33
N SER A 323 -16.54 -8.91 20.13
CA SER A 323 -15.40 -8.77 21.05
C SER A 323 -14.76 -7.40 20.86
N TRP A 324 -14.08 -6.90 21.88
CA TRP A 324 -13.44 -5.60 21.86
C TRP A 324 -12.29 -5.51 22.85
N PHE A 325 -11.41 -4.53 22.62
CA PHE A 325 -10.36 -4.12 23.53
C PHE A 325 -10.31 -2.59 23.58
N THR A 326 -10.25 -2.03 24.78
CA THR A 326 -10.02 -0.61 25.03
C THR A 326 -8.86 -0.49 26.01
N PRO A 327 -7.80 0.29 25.72
CA PRO A 327 -6.68 0.48 26.63
C PRO A 327 -7.12 1.08 27.97
N ASN A 328 -6.45 0.69 29.06
CA ASN A 328 -6.79 1.18 30.40
C ASN A 328 -6.67 2.70 30.55
N ASN A 329 -5.83 3.33 29.73
CA ASN A 329 -5.59 4.77 29.69
C ASN A 329 -6.40 5.52 28.60
N TYR A 330 -7.46 4.91 28.04
CA TYR A 330 -8.28 5.46 26.95
C TYR A 330 -8.68 6.94 27.15
N SER A 331 -9.02 7.33 28.38
CA SER A 331 -9.40 8.71 28.69
C SER A 331 -8.25 9.70 28.51
N SER A 332 -7.00 9.27 28.72
CA SER A 332 -5.81 10.09 28.43
C SER A 332 -5.54 10.13 26.93
N LEU A 333 -5.76 9.01 26.20
CA LEU A 333 -5.60 8.96 24.76
C LEU A 333 -6.57 9.92 24.08
N ASP A 334 -7.85 9.85 24.42
CA ASP A 334 -8.90 10.75 23.92
C ASP A 334 -8.58 12.23 24.25
N GLY A 335 -8.18 12.52 25.49
CA GLY A 335 -7.86 13.89 25.91
C GLY A 335 -6.60 14.50 25.32
N THR A 336 -5.72 13.70 24.68
CA THR A 336 -4.45 14.15 24.09
C THR A 336 -4.35 13.91 22.58
N ASP A 337 -5.44 13.58 21.92
CA ASP A 337 -5.48 13.20 20.50
C ASP A 337 -4.43 12.10 20.18
N SER A 338 -4.39 11.08 21.02
CA SER A 338 -3.44 9.96 20.89
C SER A 338 -4.10 8.69 20.36
N ASP A 339 -4.98 8.87 19.36
CA ASP A 339 -5.82 7.81 18.73
C ASP A 339 -5.21 6.42 18.74
N LEU A 340 -5.90 5.46 19.35
CA LEU A 340 -5.64 4.04 19.14
C LEU A 340 -5.94 3.66 17.69
N GLY A 341 -6.92 4.31 17.08
CA GLY A 341 -7.40 4.08 15.72
C GLY A 341 -6.52 4.62 14.60
N SER A 342 -5.30 5.09 14.87
CA SER A 342 -4.43 5.65 13.85
C SER A 342 -3.83 4.60 12.90
N ALA A 343 -3.71 3.34 13.30
CA ALA A 343 -3.33 2.23 12.43
C ALA A 343 -4.47 1.20 12.33
N GLY A 344 -4.49 0.46 11.22
CA GLY A 344 -5.45 -0.61 11.03
C GLY A 344 -5.03 -1.92 11.68
N ILE A 345 -5.98 -2.85 11.81
CA ILE A 345 -5.75 -4.16 12.41
C ILE A 345 -5.20 -5.14 11.37
N LEU A 346 -4.13 -5.83 11.72
CA LEU A 346 -3.59 -6.98 11.00
C LEU A 346 -3.99 -8.26 11.73
N LEU A 347 -4.55 -9.24 11.00
CA LEU A 347 -4.80 -10.59 11.52
C LEU A 347 -3.58 -11.46 11.23
N ILE A 348 -2.94 -12.00 12.28
CA ILE A 348 -1.79 -12.89 12.11
C ILE A 348 -2.23 -14.21 11.51
N PRO A 349 -1.71 -14.60 10.32
CA PRO A 349 -2.12 -15.82 9.63
C PRO A 349 -1.98 -17.09 10.50
N ASN A 350 -2.88 -18.02 10.32
CA ASN A 350 -2.89 -19.32 11.02
C ASN A 350 -2.94 -19.24 12.56
N THR A 351 -3.38 -18.11 13.11
CA THR A 351 -3.54 -17.88 14.55
C THR A 351 -4.91 -17.26 14.86
N THR A 352 -5.22 -17.15 16.14
CA THR A 352 -6.36 -16.35 16.64
C THR A 352 -5.92 -14.94 17.07
N LEU A 353 -4.77 -14.46 16.60
CA LEU A 353 -4.18 -13.21 17.06
C LEU A 353 -4.42 -12.07 16.07
N ALA A 354 -4.56 -10.88 16.61
CA ALA A 354 -4.61 -9.63 15.87
C ALA A 354 -3.62 -8.63 16.46
N LEU A 355 -3.02 -7.81 15.59
CA LEU A 355 -1.97 -6.85 15.91
C LEU A 355 -2.36 -5.47 15.41
N SER A 356 -2.28 -4.46 16.26
CA SER A 356 -2.37 -3.05 15.87
C SER A 356 -1.79 -2.15 16.97
N GLY A 357 -1.80 -0.85 16.75
CA GLY A 357 -1.38 0.17 17.71
C GLY A 357 -1.79 1.57 17.27
N GLY A 358 -1.48 2.56 18.10
CA GLY A 358 -1.95 3.91 17.88
C GLY A 358 -0.87 5.00 18.06
N LYS A 359 -1.31 6.27 18.11
CA LYS A 359 -0.43 7.44 18.24
C LYS A 359 0.42 7.41 19.53
N GLN A 360 0.07 6.63 20.53
CA GLN A 360 0.90 6.43 21.73
C GLN A 360 2.18 5.64 21.44
N GLY A 361 2.27 4.95 20.29
CA GLY A 361 3.45 4.14 19.92
C GLY A 361 3.49 2.77 20.60
N VAL A 362 2.39 2.32 21.18
CA VAL A 362 2.23 0.99 21.78
C VAL A 362 1.63 0.04 20.77
N LEU A 363 2.27 -1.12 20.54
CA LEU A 363 1.68 -2.25 19.84
C LEU A 363 0.93 -3.14 20.83
N TYR A 364 -0.27 -3.54 20.43
CA TYR A 364 -1.13 -4.47 21.17
C TYR A 364 -1.34 -5.73 20.34
N LEU A 365 -1.03 -6.87 20.93
CA LEU A 365 -1.32 -8.20 20.43
C LEU A 365 -2.49 -8.75 21.22
N VAL A 366 -3.64 -8.93 20.57
CA VAL A 366 -4.88 -9.38 21.20
C VAL A 366 -5.34 -10.71 20.61
N ASN A 367 -6.07 -11.49 21.41
CA ASN A 367 -6.79 -12.64 20.89
C ASN A 367 -8.09 -12.15 20.23
N ARG A 368 -8.25 -12.32 18.91
CA ARG A 368 -9.41 -11.84 18.15
C ARG A 368 -10.74 -12.51 18.51
N ASP A 369 -10.71 -13.65 19.22
CA ASP A 369 -11.93 -14.31 19.69
C ASP A 369 -12.36 -13.81 21.08
N ASN A 370 -11.41 -13.30 21.86
CA ASN A 370 -11.65 -12.62 23.12
C ASN A 370 -10.57 -11.56 23.33
N MET A 371 -10.85 -10.33 22.89
CA MET A 371 -9.88 -9.22 22.91
C MET A 371 -9.59 -8.68 24.32
N GLY A 372 -10.35 -9.13 25.35
CA GLY A 372 -10.09 -8.83 26.75
C GLY A 372 -10.88 -7.64 27.32
N GLY A 373 -11.55 -6.85 26.52
CA GLY A 373 -12.34 -5.71 26.98
C GLY A 373 -11.50 -4.58 27.59
N LEU A 374 -11.95 -3.98 28.68
CA LEU A 374 -11.26 -2.92 29.43
C LEU A 374 -10.74 -3.45 30.77
N SER A 375 -9.44 -3.28 31.02
CA SER A 375 -8.83 -3.49 32.33
C SER A 375 -9.00 -2.25 33.22
N PHE A 376 -9.33 -2.45 34.50
CA PHE A 376 -9.33 -1.38 35.50
C PHE A 376 -8.04 -1.37 36.35
N THR A 377 -7.02 -2.10 35.93
CA THR A 377 -5.69 -2.04 36.54
C THR A 377 -4.85 -0.95 35.91
N THR A 378 -3.66 -0.70 36.44
CA THR A 378 -2.72 0.29 35.91
C THR A 378 -2.04 -0.14 34.59
N SER A 379 -2.38 -1.32 34.07
CA SER A 379 -1.83 -1.88 32.84
C SER A 379 -2.83 -2.80 32.15
N ASP A 380 -2.65 -2.99 30.83
CA ASP A 380 -3.50 -3.83 29.99
C ASP A 380 -3.11 -5.32 30.13
N THR A 381 -3.36 -5.92 31.31
CA THR A 381 -3.05 -7.33 31.61
C THR A 381 -4.00 -8.32 30.94
N ASN A 382 -5.06 -7.84 30.31
CA ASN A 382 -6.10 -8.58 29.61
C ASN A 382 -5.78 -8.89 28.14
N VAL A 383 -4.69 -8.34 27.60
CA VAL A 383 -4.21 -8.64 26.24
C VAL A 383 -3.07 -9.68 26.28
N ILE A 384 -2.80 -10.30 25.15
CA ILE A 384 -1.72 -11.30 25.04
C ILE A 384 -0.35 -10.66 25.28
N GLN A 385 -0.14 -9.47 24.66
CA GLN A 385 1.07 -8.68 24.84
C GLN A 385 0.81 -7.22 24.45
N SER A 386 1.40 -6.29 25.19
CA SER A 386 1.53 -4.89 24.77
C SER A 386 2.96 -4.41 25.03
N PHE A 387 3.50 -3.59 24.14
CA PHE A 387 4.84 -3.04 24.31
C PHE A 387 5.02 -1.74 23.52
N GLN A 388 5.86 -0.87 24.08
CA GLN A 388 6.26 0.36 23.40
C GLN A 388 7.22 0.03 22.25
N VAL A 389 6.93 0.49 21.03
CA VAL A 389 7.78 0.23 19.85
C VAL A 389 9.10 1.00 19.96
N ALA A 390 9.01 2.28 20.34
CA ALA A 390 10.16 3.16 20.52
C ALA A 390 9.95 4.05 21.74
N SER A 391 11.04 4.50 22.37
CA SER A 391 10.98 5.43 23.49
C SER A 391 10.69 6.86 23.00
N GLY A 392 9.75 7.56 23.63
CA GLY A 392 9.39 8.95 23.32
C GLY A 392 8.08 9.08 22.56
N ALA A 393 7.83 10.25 21.97
CA ALA A 393 6.59 10.57 21.26
C ALA A 393 6.61 10.06 19.82
N HIS A 394 6.55 8.75 19.63
CA HIS A 394 6.55 8.09 18.34
C HIS A 394 5.17 7.51 18.05
N GLN A 395 4.57 7.90 16.93
CA GLN A 395 3.22 7.49 16.55
C GLN A 395 3.26 6.30 15.58
N ILE A 396 2.39 5.33 15.81
CA ILE A 396 2.08 4.28 14.85
C ILE A 396 0.99 4.82 13.93
N LEU A 397 1.37 5.12 12.69
CA LEU A 397 0.49 5.68 11.66
C LEU A 397 0.47 4.81 10.41
N GLY A 398 1.57 4.11 10.10
CA GLY A 398 1.59 3.00 9.16
C GLY A 398 1.24 1.71 9.90
N SER A 399 0.35 0.92 9.33
CA SER A 399 0.00 -0.37 9.92
C SER A 399 1.18 -1.34 9.86
N PRO A 400 1.31 -2.27 10.83
CA PRO A 400 2.31 -3.32 10.75
C PRO A 400 2.09 -4.21 9.53
N VAL A 401 3.15 -4.85 9.04
CA VAL A 401 3.08 -5.88 8.00
C VAL A 401 3.71 -7.18 8.50
N TRP A 402 3.35 -8.31 7.88
CA TRP A 402 3.69 -9.64 8.36
C TRP A 402 4.27 -10.53 7.28
N TRP A 403 5.30 -11.30 7.63
CA TRP A 403 5.86 -12.32 6.76
C TRP A 403 6.31 -13.57 7.55
N ASP A 404 5.88 -14.72 7.06
CA ASP A 404 6.43 -16.02 7.48
C ASP A 404 7.64 -16.32 6.60
N GLY A 405 8.83 -16.10 7.15
CA GLY A 405 10.11 -16.29 6.48
C GLY A 405 10.67 -17.70 6.66
N PRO A 406 11.84 -18.00 6.05
CA PRO A 406 12.46 -19.33 6.11
C PRO A 406 12.96 -19.70 7.51
N ASP A 407 13.21 -18.73 8.37
CA ASP A 407 13.82 -18.85 9.69
C ASP A 407 12.90 -18.36 10.82
N GLY A 408 11.62 -18.12 10.51
CA GLY A 408 10.58 -17.73 11.46
C GLY A 408 9.64 -16.67 10.94
N SER A 409 8.67 -16.31 11.76
CA SER A 409 7.63 -15.32 11.46
C SER A 409 8.00 -13.96 12.04
N TYR A 410 7.72 -12.90 11.29
CA TYR A 410 8.14 -11.54 11.66
C TYR A 410 7.02 -10.52 11.43
N GLY A 411 6.87 -9.61 12.40
CA GLY A 411 6.15 -8.36 12.24
C GLY A 411 7.10 -7.20 12.00
N TYR A 412 6.75 -6.29 11.09
CA TYR A 412 7.55 -5.10 10.77
C TYR A 412 6.72 -3.85 10.98
N ILE A 413 7.37 -2.80 11.51
CA ILE A 413 6.74 -1.51 11.71
C ILE A 413 7.78 -0.37 11.64
N TRP A 414 7.36 0.77 11.13
CA TRP A 414 8.20 1.97 11.07
C TRP A 414 7.41 3.17 11.58
N VAL A 415 7.61 3.52 12.83
CA VAL A 415 6.91 4.61 13.49
C VAL A 415 7.47 5.98 13.11
N SER A 416 6.75 7.04 13.46
CA SER A 416 7.09 8.43 13.17
C SER A 416 8.29 8.96 13.97
N ALA A 417 8.67 10.22 13.73
CA ALA A 417 9.55 11.03 14.55
C ALA A 417 11.00 10.53 14.68
N SER A 418 11.65 10.31 13.52
CA SER A 418 13.07 9.91 13.44
C SER A 418 13.38 8.53 13.99
N ASP A 419 12.42 7.62 13.96
CA ASP A 419 12.65 6.23 14.38
C ASP A 419 13.06 5.35 13.18
N PHE A 420 13.42 4.09 13.50
CA PHE A 420 13.93 3.08 12.56
C PHE A 420 12.84 2.10 12.15
N LEU A 421 12.98 1.48 10.98
CA LEU A 421 12.22 0.29 10.63
C LEU A 421 12.61 -0.83 11.60
N ARG A 422 11.63 -1.38 12.33
CA ARG A 422 11.84 -2.43 13.32
C ARG A 422 11.24 -3.75 12.84
N GLN A 423 11.98 -4.81 13.09
CA GLN A 423 11.62 -6.19 12.83
C GLN A 423 11.49 -6.92 14.15
N TYR A 424 10.33 -7.48 14.43
CA TYR A 424 10.07 -8.28 15.64
C TYR A 424 9.86 -9.74 15.26
N LYS A 425 10.63 -10.64 15.89
CA LYS A 425 10.45 -12.08 15.69
C LYS A 425 9.30 -12.58 16.56
N PHE A 426 8.38 -13.32 15.96
CA PHE A 426 7.27 -13.95 16.65
C PHE A 426 7.67 -15.36 17.09
N ASP A 427 7.37 -15.70 18.34
CA ASP A 427 7.53 -17.04 18.88
C ASP A 427 6.18 -17.77 18.90
N PRO A 428 5.95 -18.74 18.01
CA PRO A 428 4.67 -19.45 17.96
C PRO A 428 4.40 -20.31 19.21
N ALA A 429 5.44 -20.69 19.97
CA ALA A 429 5.26 -21.49 21.18
C ALA A 429 4.62 -20.69 22.33
N SER A 430 5.04 -19.43 22.48
CA SER A 430 4.46 -18.52 23.48
C SER A 430 3.29 -17.69 22.92
N GLY A 431 3.13 -17.62 21.61
CA GLY A 431 2.18 -16.73 20.94
C GLY A 431 2.50 -15.25 21.14
N LYS A 432 3.79 -14.89 21.27
CA LYS A 432 4.26 -13.52 21.56
C LYS A 432 5.43 -13.11 20.68
N PHE A 433 5.64 -11.82 20.57
CA PHE A 433 6.88 -11.28 20.02
C PHE A 433 8.02 -11.37 21.04
N LEU A 434 9.18 -11.78 20.56
CA LEU A 434 10.44 -11.71 21.33
C LEU A 434 10.89 -10.25 21.42
N LEU A 435 11.20 -9.79 22.63
CA LEU A 435 11.67 -8.44 22.89
C LEU A 435 13.12 -8.47 23.42
N PRO A 436 13.94 -7.46 23.09
CA PRO A 436 13.67 -6.32 22.20
C PRO A 436 13.48 -6.74 20.74
N ASN A 437 13.31 -5.76 19.81
CA ASN A 437 13.24 -6.05 18.37
C ASN A 437 14.42 -6.92 17.90
N TYR A 438 14.14 -7.84 16.98
CA TYR A 438 15.12 -8.75 16.39
C TYR A 438 16.19 -8.00 15.57
N ALA A 439 15.74 -7.05 14.75
CA ALA A 439 16.59 -6.17 13.95
C ALA A 439 15.94 -4.80 13.76
N GLN A 440 16.73 -3.83 13.36
CA GLN A 440 16.24 -2.52 12.91
C GLN A 440 17.11 -1.99 11.78
N SER A 441 16.55 -1.11 10.94
CA SER A 441 17.29 -0.44 9.87
C SER A 441 18.42 0.43 10.43
N THR A 442 19.42 0.68 9.61
CA THR A 442 20.50 1.63 9.92
C THR A 442 20.11 3.08 9.64
N THR A 443 19.05 3.28 8.85
CA THR A 443 18.53 4.58 8.47
C THR A 443 17.22 4.84 9.21
N ALA A 444 17.08 6.02 9.81
CA ALA A 444 15.85 6.48 10.41
C ALA A 444 14.97 7.21 9.37
N ALA A 445 13.63 7.18 9.57
CA ALA A 445 12.73 8.10 8.89
C ALA A 445 13.04 9.55 9.35
N PRO A 446 12.74 10.56 8.54
CA PRO A 446 12.85 11.96 8.97
C PRO A 446 11.97 12.27 10.17
N GLY A 447 12.29 13.35 10.87
CA GLY A 447 11.46 13.86 11.97
C GLY A 447 10.02 14.16 11.53
N GLY A 448 9.06 13.96 12.43
CA GLY A 448 7.64 14.17 12.18
C GLY A 448 6.92 12.94 11.61
N THR A 449 5.78 13.21 10.99
CA THR A 449 4.77 12.23 10.56
C THR A 449 4.90 11.91 9.07
N PRO A 450 4.58 10.68 8.61
CA PRO A 450 4.01 9.55 9.38
C PRO A 450 5.03 8.49 9.83
N GLY A 451 6.27 8.47 9.40
CA GLY A 451 7.15 7.32 9.42
C GLY A 451 7.08 6.53 8.11
N GLY A 452 7.44 5.26 8.11
CA GLY A 452 7.41 4.42 6.91
C GLY A 452 6.07 3.72 6.69
N ILE A 453 5.58 3.75 5.46
CA ILE A 453 4.40 3.01 5.02
C ILE A 453 4.89 1.77 4.28
N LEU A 454 4.49 0.59 4.76
CA LEU A 454 5.16 -0.66 4.44
C LEU A 454 4.33 -1.58 3.54
N SER A 455 5.01 -2.38 2.74
CA SER A 455 4.50 -3.62 2.17
C SER A 455 5.63 -4.66 2.04
N ILE A 456 5.26 -5.92 1.77
CA ILE A 456 6.21 -7.03 1.63
C ILE A 456 5.99 -7.72 0.30
N SER A 457 7.08 -8.14 -0.33
CA SER A 457 7.06 -9.13 -1.40
C SER A 457 7.97 -10.29 -1.07
N ALA A 458 7.54 -11.51 -1.37
CA ALA A 458 8.31 -12.73 -1.19
C ALA A 458 7.82 -13.84 -2.11
N ASN A 459 8.64 -14.84 -2.35
CA ASN A 459 8.24 -16.12 -2.93
C ASN A 459 8.00 -17.11 -1.78
N GLY A 460 6.82 -17.06 -1.18
CA GLY A 460 6.48 -17.83 0.00
C GLY A 460 7.49 -17.63 1.13
N THR A 461 8.01 -18.75 1.63
CA THR A 461 9.01 -18.80 2.70
C THR A 461 10.44 -18.99 2.18
N ASN A 462 10.68 -18.83 0.87
CA ASN A 462 12.00 -19.07 0.27
C ASN A 462 13.05 -18.06 0.77
N ALA A 463 14.20 -18.56 1.18
CA ALA A 463 15.31 -17.73 1.63
C ALA A 463 15.76 -16.75 0.54
N GLY A 464 16.06 -15.51 0.92
CA GLY A 464 16.51 -14.47 -0.01
C GLY A 464 15.42 -13.89 -0.91
N SER A 465 14.16 -14.34 -0.80
CA SER A 465 13.06 -13.81 -1.61
C SER A 465 12.36 -12.60 -0.96
N GLY A 466 12.34 -12.53 0.38
CA GLY A 466 11.59 -11.53 1.11
C GLY A 466 12.21 -10.14 1.08
N ILE A 467 11.41 -9.14 0.69
CA ILE A 467 11.77 -7.72 0.70
C ILE A 467 10.70 -6.92 1.44
N VAL A 468 11.11 -6.09 2.40
CA VAL A 468 10.27 -5.06 2.98
C VAL A 468 10.44 -3.78 2.16
N TRP A 469 9.37 -3.33 1.56
CA TRP A 469 9.28 -2.06 0.83
C TRP A 469 8.74 -0.98 1.77
N ALA A 470 9.36 0.19 1.75
CA ALA A 470 8.95 1.31 2.59
C ALA A 470 8.91 2.60 1.77
N SER A 471 7.77 3.29 1.84
CA SER A 471 7.62 4.65 1.33
C SER A 471 7.50 5.63 2.48
N HIS A 472 8.26 6.72 2.45
CA HIS A 472 8.15 7.80 3.44
C HIS A 472 8.60 9.14 2.85
N GLN A 473 8.40 10.24 3.60
CA GLN A 473 8.92 11.55 3.23
C GLN A 473 10.46 11.56 3.26
N LEU A 474 11.08 12.28 2.36
CA LEU A 474 12.54 12.41 2.30
C LEU A 474 13.08 13.37 3.36
N GLY A 475 12.29 14.35 3.81
CA GLY A 475 12.67 15.30 4.85
C GLY A 475 11.48 16.03 5.46
N GLY A 476 11.59 16.38 6.73
CA GLY A 476 10.56 17.07 7.49
C GLY A 476 9.29 16.27 7.74
N SER A 477 8.29 16.88 8.37
CA SER A 477 6.98 16.25 8.58
C SER A 477 6.09 16.39 7.35
N ALA A 478 5.39 15.31 6.96
CA ALA A 478 4.34 15.33 5.96
C ALA A 478 2.95 15.58 6.56
N ASN A 479 2.85 15.76 7.88
CA ASN A 479 1.63 16.27 8.48
C ASN A 479 1.40 17.70 7.99
N GLN A 480 0.22 17.98 7.46
CA GLN A 480 -0.16 19.30 6.96
C GLN A 480 0.83 19.90 5.93
N ALA A 481 1.57 19.07 5.21
CA ALA A 481 2.53 19.50 4.21
C ALA A 481 2.79 18.42 3.14
N VAL A 482 2.96 18.88 1.90
CA VAL A 482 3.50 18.04 0.82
C VAL A 482 5.02 18.00 0.96
N ARG A 483 5.61 16.80 0.85
CA ARG A 483 7.06 16.58 0.97
C ARG A 483 7.55 15.68 -0.14
N PRO A 484 8.80 15.84 -0.59
CA PRO A 484 9.44 14.85 -1.46
C PRO A 484 9.41 13.46 -0.84
N GLY A 485 9.25 12.44 -1.66
CA GLY A 485 9.18 11.04 -1.26
C GLY A 485 10.47 10.26 -1.49
N ILE A 486 10.59 9.13 -0.83
CA ILE A 486 11.62 8.12 -1.06
C ILE A 486 10.97 6.73 -1.00
N LEU A 487 11.41 5.83 -1.89
CA LEU A 487 11.12 4.40 -1.82
C LEU A 487 12.37 3.66 -1.40
N ARG A 488 12.24 2.74 -0.44
CA ARG A 488 13.33 1.90 0.07
C ARG A 488 12.97 0.42 -0.01
N ALA A 489 13.98 -0.42 -0.14
CA ALA A 489 13.89 -1.87 -0.13
C ALA A 489 14.87 -2.46 0.89
N PHE A 490 14.37 -3.26 1.81
CA PHE A 490 15.17 -3.93 2.85
C PHE A 490 15.04 -5.45 2.73
N ASN A 491 16.09 -6.17 3.07
CA ASN A 491 16.02 -7.62 3.21
C ASN A 491 15.07 -7.99 4.38
N ALA A 492 13.98 -8.69 4.08
CA ALA A 492 13.00 -9.05 5.10
C ALA A 492 13.52 -10.06 6.15
N GLN A 493 14.54 -10.86 5.85
CA GLN A 493 15.17 -11.72 6.86
C GLN A 493 15.99 -10.92 7.87
N ASN A 494 16.53 -9.76 7.47
CA ASN A 494 17.27 -8.87 8.37
C ASN A 494 17.23 -7.43 7.82
N VAL A 495 16.40 -6.58 8.39
CA VAL A 495 16.21 -5.19 7.93
C VAL A 495 17.37 -4.24 8.20
N THR A 496 18.47 -4.70 8.84
CA THR A 496 19.73 -3.94 8.88
C THR A 496 20.33 -3.79 7.49
N ASN A 497 19.98 -4.68 6.55
CA ASN A 497 20.47 -4.69 5.19
C ASN A 497 19.46 -3.98 4.27
N GLU A 498 19.72 -2.71 3.99
CA GLU A 498 19.05 -1.96 2.93
C GLU A 498 19.63 -2.36 1.57
N LEU A 499 18.81 -2.91 0.69
CA LEU A 499 19.19 -3.41 -0.63
C LEU A 499 19.29 -2.29 -1.66
N TRP A 500 18.35 -1.34 -1.57
CA TRP A 500 18.20 -0.27 -2.53
C TRP A 500 17.31 0.85 -1.98
N ASN A 501 17.53 2.07 -2.48
CA ASN A 501 16.56 3.17 -2.34
C ASN A 501 16.63 4.10 -3.56
N SER A 502 15.57 4.90 -3.77
CA SER A 502 15.41 5.77 -4.92
C SER A 502 16.40 6.94 -4.98
N GLU A 503 17.11 7.23 -3.91
CA GLU A 503 18.10 8.32 -3.87
C GLU A 503 19.53 7.87 -4.23
N LEU A 504 19.79 6.56 -4.35
CA LEU A 504 21.10 6.04 -4.77
C LEU A 504 21.46 6.48 -6.21
N VAL A 505 20.45 6.64 -7.08
CA VAL A 505 20.59 7.22 -8.42
C VAL A 505 19.40 8.17 -8.65
N SER A 506 19.33 9.25 -7.87
CA SER A 506 18.18 10.16 -7.82
C SER A 506 17.82 10.77 -9.20
N ALA A 507 18.81 10.99 -10.06
CA ALA A 507 18.57 11.47 -11.43
C ALA A 507 17.71 10.52 -12.30
N ARG A 508 17.65 9.23 -11.95
CA ARG A 508 16.81 8.21 -12.61
C ARG A 508 15.60 7.84 -11.76
N ASP A 509 15.81 7.63 -10.47
CA ASP A 509 14.92 6.88 -9.60
C ASP A 509 14.12 7.74 -8.60
N SER A 510 14.35 9.07 -8.58
CA SER A 510 13.73 9.95 -7.61
C SER A 510 12.20 9.87 -7.66
N VAL A 511 11.59 9.59 -6.50
CA VAL A 511 10.15 9.68 -6.29
C VAL A 511 9.74 11.15 -6.38
N GLY A 512 8.57 11.45 -6.89
CA GLY A 512 7.98 12.77 -6.74
C GLY A 512 7.63 13.09 -5.28
N ASN A 513 6.53 13.76 -5.06
CA ASN A 513 6.04 14.02 -3.72
C ASN A 513 5.43 12.76 -3.09
N PHE A 514 5.72 12.56 -1.82
CA PHE A 514 5.28 11.41 -1.03
C PHE A 514 3.76 11.36 -0.91
N ALA A 515 3.18 10.22 -1.27
CA ALA A 515 1.78 9.92 -1.01
C ALA A 515 1.64 9.35 0.40
N LYS A 516 1.31 10.20 1.37
CA LYS A 516 1.20 9.79 2.78
C LYS A 516 0.11 8.74 2.98
N PHE A 517 0.43 7.72 3.79
CA PHE A 517 -0.41 6.59 4.14
C PHE A 517 -0.73 5.61 2.99
N CYS A 518 -0.13 5.80 1.80
CA CYS A 518 -0.31 4.89 0.67
C CYS A 518 0.86 3.89 0.61
N PRO A 519 0.62 2.58 0.83
CA PRO A 519 1.65 1.57 0.74
C PRO A 519 2.04 1.29 -0.72
N PRO A 520 3.30 0.92 -0.99
CA PRO A 520 3.70 0.43 -2.31
C PRO A 520 2.91 -0.85 -2.68
N THR A 521 2.45 -0.95 -3.92
CA THR A 521 1.86 -2.19 -4.45
C THR A 521 2.91 -2.99 -5.19
N VAL A 522 3.12 -4.24 -4.81
CA VAL A 522 4.11 -5.11 -5.46
C VAL A 522 3.41 -6.25 -6.18
N ALA A 523 3.61 -6.33 -7.49
CA ALA A 523 3.05 -7.38 -8.33
C ALA A 523 3.90 -7.59 -9.59
N ASN A 524 4.09 -8.84 -9.99
CA ASN A 524 4.66 -9.23 -11.28
C ASN A 524 6.01 -8.58 -11.60
N GLY A 525 6.92 -8.54 -10.62
CA GLY A 525 8.25 -7.97 -10.77
C GLY A 525 8.30 -6.44 -10.79
N LYS A 526 7.24 -5.78 -10.34
CA LYS A 526 7.14 -4.31 -10.28
C LYS A 526 6.65 -3.82 -8.94
N VAL A 527 7.03 -2.57 -8.64
CA VAL A 527 6.54 -1.81 -7.48
C VAL A 527 5.83 -0.56 -8.01
N TYR A 528 4.52 -0.50 -7.82
CA TYR A 528 3.68 0.63 -8.20
C TYR A 528 3.55 1.56 -7.01
N LEU A 529 4.06 2.77 -7.16
CA LEU A 529 4.11 3.77 -6.10
C LEU A 529 3.24 4.98 -6.43
N ALA A 530 2.21 5.19 -5.65
CA ALA A 530 1.41 6.41 -5.69
C ALA A 530 2.25 7.63 -5.33
N THR A 531 1.98 8.77 -5.97
CA THR A 531 2.65 10.04 -5.65
C THR A 531 1.66 11.20 -5.54
N PHE A 532 2.06 12.27 -4.86
CA PHE A 532 1.35 13.55 -4.87
C PHE A 532 1.85 14.49 -5.99
N SER A 533 2.50 13.93 -7.00
CA SER A 533 3.04 14.67 -8.15
C SER A 533 2.22 14.49 -9.43
N GLY A 534 0.95 14.06 -9.35
CA GLY A 534 0.12 13.82 -10.53
C GLY A 534 0.64 12.67 -11.40
N ARG A 535 1.20 11.64 -10.79
CA ARG A 535 1.71 10.46 -11.49
C ARG A 535 1.80 9.25 -10.59
N LEU A 536 1.70 8.08 -11.19
CA LEU A 536 2.11 6.81 -10.65
C LEU A 536 3.55 6.52 -11.09
N ASP A 537 4.45 6.22 -10.16
CA ASP A 537 5.80 5.75 -10.47
C ASP A 537 5.84 4.21 -10.44
N VAL A 538 6.42 3.59 -11.45
CA VAL A 538 6.55 2.13 -11.54
C VAL A 538 8.02 1.75 -11.57
N TYR A 539 8.46 1.09 -10.51
CA TYR A 539 9.82 0.58 -10.37
C TYR A 539 9.86 -0.90 -10.73
N GLY A 540 10.97 -1.34 -11.31
CA GLY A 540 11.14 -2.73 -11.74
C GLY A 540 12.57 -3.05 -12.12
N LEU A 541 12.78 -4.26 -12.65
CA LEU A 541 14.08 -4.63 -13.16
C LEU A 541 14.39 -3.85 -14.44
N LEU A 542 15.49 -3.16 -14.43
CA LEU A 542 16.00 -2.44 -15.60
C LEU A 542 16.52 -3.45 -16.63
N PRO A 543 16.35 -3.15 -17.93
CA PRO A 543 16.91 -3.99 -18.98
C PRO A 543 18.42 -4.13 -18.82
N LEU A 544 18.95 -5.28 -19.19
CA LEU A 544 20.40 -5.45 -19.27
C LEU A 544 20.89 -4.95 -20.64
N PRO A 545 22.13 -4.42 -20.72
CA PRO A 545 22.70 -4.07 -22.01
C PRO A 545 22.87 -5.34 -22.84
N SER A 546 22.45 -5.30 -24.09
CA SER A 546 22.73 -6.36 -25.06
C SER A 546 24.10 -6.13 -25.70
N LEU A 547 24.98 -7.13 -25.64
CA LEU A 547 26.25 -7.11 -26.35
C LEU A 547 26.03 -7.57 -27.79
N VAL A 548 26.29 -6.68 -28.72
CA VAL A 548 26.23 -6.96 -30.17
C VAL A 548 27.64 -7.26 -30.67
N ILE A 549 27.78 -8.32 -31.45
CA ILE A 549 29.04 -8.74 -32.05
C ILE A 549 28.98 -8.51 -33.57
N GLY A 550 29.83 -7.62 -34.07
CA GLY A 550 30.07 -7.43 -35.47
C GLY A 550 31.41 -8.10 -35.90
N LEU A 551 31.43 -8.73 -37.05
CA LEU A 551 32.61 -9.39 -37.61
C LEU A 551 33.02 -8.72 -38.89
N SER A 552 34.33 -8.42 -39.03
CA SER A 552 34.96 -8.06 -40.28
C SER A 552 36.22 -8.90 -40.50
N ASP A 553 36.80 -8.84 -41.69
CA ASP A 553 38.02 -9.60 -41.99
C ASP A 553 39.20 -9.23 -41.11
N THR A 554 39.18 -8.06 -40.49
CA THR A 554 40.30 -7.49 -39.73
C THR A 554 39.97 -7.29 -38.24
N SER A 555 38.71 -7.37 -37.80
CA SER A 555 38.34 -7.10 -36.43
C SER A 555 37.01 -7.75 -36.02
N VAL A 556 36.87 -8.01 -34.74
CA VAL A 556 35.61 -8.28 -34.04
C VAL A 556 35.23 -7.01 -33.31
N THR A 557 34.07 -6.43 -33.63
CA THR A 557 33.53 -5.27 -32.91
C THR A 557 32.50 -5.72 -31.91
N LEU A 558 32.69 -5.34 -30.66
CA LEU A 558 31.79 -5.61 -29.55
C LEU A 558 31.13 -4.30 -29.17
N SER A 559 29.81 -4.19 -29.27
CA SER A 559 29.12 -2.93 -28.99
C SER A 559 27.89 -3.09 -28.11
N TRP A 560 27.57 -2.04 -27.33
CA TRP A 560 26.37 -1.93 -26.52
C TRP A 560 25.95 -0.47 -26.39
N GLN A 561 24.67 -0.23 -26.11
CA GLN A 561 24.12 1.13 -26.03
C GLN A 561 24.68 1.94 -24.86
N THR A 562 24.86 3.25 -25.05
CA THR A 562 25.38 4.17 -24.00
C THR A 562 24.31 4.56 -23.00
N ASN A 563 23.03 4.58 -23.39
CA ASN A 563 21.94 5.08 -22.57
C ASN A 563 21.66 4.17 -21.36
N GLY A 564 22.01 4.64 -20.17
CA GLY A 564 21.82 3.91 -18.91
C GLY A 564 22.86 2.80 -18.63
N PHE A 565 23.83 2.56 -19.54
CA PHE A 565 24.75 1.42 -19.46
C PHE A 565 26.24 1.83 -19.37
N SER A 566 26.53 2.98 -18.76
CA SER A 566 27.90 3.37 -18.42
C SER A 566 28.50 2.44 -17.33
N GLY A 567 29.83 2.25 -17.38
CA GLY A 567 30.54 1.45 -16.38
C GLY A 567 30.54 -0.07 -16.64
N TYR A 568 30.01 -0.53 -17.75
CA TYR A 568 30.20 -1.93 -18.19
C TYR A 568 31.53 -2.11 -18.88
N THR A 569 32.17 -3.27 -18.62
CA THR A 569 33.40 -3.73 -19.29
C THR A 569 33.12 -5.04 -20.02
N VAL A 570 33.84 -5.26 -21.11
CA VAL A 570 33.78 -6.54 -21.83
C VAL A 570 34.75 -7.52 -21.21
N GLN A 571 34.28 -8.73 -20.97
CA GLN A 571 35.11 -9.87 -20.57
C GLN A 571 35.11 -10.93 -21.66
N ALA A 572 36.22 -11.64 -21.80
CA ALA A 572 36.40 -12.76 -22.72
C ALA A 572 36.75 -14.04 -21.96
N ALA A 573 36.31 -15.18 -22.50
CA ALA A 573 36.71 -16.53 -22.07
C ALA A 573 36.79 -17.46 -23.26
N THR A 574 37.66 -18.45 -23.22
CA THR A 574 37.83 -19.45 -24.30
C THR A 574 37.11 -20.77 -24.00
N ASN A 575 36.58 -20.95 -22.80
CA ASN A 575 35.89 -22.16 -22.37
C ASN A 575 34.69 -21.81 -21.49
N LEU A 576 33.47 -22.31 -21.81
CA LEU A 576 32.26 -22.08 -21.02
C LEU A 576 32.00 -23.19 -19.98
N SER A 577 32.61 -24.38 -20.13
CA SER A 577 32.42 -25.46 -19.16
C SER A 577 33.15 -25.20 -17.83
N SER A 578 34.24 -24.42 -17.89
CA SER A 578 35.00 -23.92 -16.72
C SER A 578 35.53 -22.52 -17.05
N PRO A 579 34.68 -21.50 -17.05
CA PRO A 579 35.04 -20.20 -17.61
C PRO A 579 35.97 -19.41 -16.69
N VAL A 580 37.12 -19.02 -17.22
CA VAL A 580 37.99 -17.99 -16.65
C VAL A 580 37.78 -16.72 -17.45
N TRP A 581 36.96 -15.81 -16.92
CA TRP A 581 36.64 -14.55 -17.56
C TRP A 581 37.73 -13.51 -17.29
N GLN A 582 38.30 -12.94 -18.35
CA GLN A 582 39.30 -11.88 -18.28
C GLN A 582 38.75 -10.58 -18.88
N ASN A 583 39.01 -9.44 -18.21
CA ASN A 583 38.66 -8.13 -18.77
C ASN A 583 39.46 -7.86 -20.03
N LEU A 584 38.79 -7.35 -21.07
CA LEU A 584 39.48 -6.82 -22.23
C LEU A 584 40.13 -5.47 -21.85
N THR A 585 41.38 -5.31 -22.24
CA THR A 585 42.16 -4.06 -22.00
C THR A 585 42.05 -3.06 -23.16
N ASN A 586 41.30 -3.42 -24.20
CA ASN A 586 41.08 -2.57 -25.37
C ASN A 586 40.31 -1.29 -25.00
N SER A 587 40.66 -0.17 -25.65
CA SER A 587 39.99 1.09 -25.43
C SER A 587 38.51 1.02 -25.84
N VAL A 588 37.64 1.53 -24.97
CA VAL A 588 36.22 1.69 -25.28
C VAL A 588 36.04 3.03 -25.99
N MET A 589 35.50 3.01 -27.20
CA MET A 589 35.11 4.22 -27.94
C MET A 589 33.59 4.43 -27.80
N VAL A 590 33.18 5.68 -28.00
CA VAL A 590 31.74 6.03 -28.05
C VAL A 590 31.44 6.58 -29.43
N THR A 591 30.58 5.87 -30.17
CA THR A 591 30.20 6.21 -31.53
C THR A 591 28.67 6.13 -31.66
N ASN A 592 28.01 7.20 -32.07
CA ASN A 592 26.58 7.25 -32.37
C ASN A 592 25.68 6.66 -31.25
N GLY A 593 25.98 6.97 -29.98
CA GLY A 593 25.18 6.45 -28.84
C GLY A 593 25.48 5.01 -28.48
N THR A 594 26.59 4.44 -28.92
CA THR A 594 27.03 3.06 -28.67
C THR A 594 28.45 3.06 -28.11
N PHE A 595 28.70 2.29 -27.08
CA PHE A 595 30.05 1.92 -26.62
C PHE A 595 30.57 0.83 -27.57
N GLU A 596 31.80 0.94 -28.01
CA GLU A 596 32.43 0.01 -28.95
C GLU A 596 33.82 -0.39 -28.48
N VAL A 597 34.13 -1.68 -28.60
CA VAL A 597 35.44 -2.26 -28.35
C VAL A 597 35.83 -3.11 -29.55
N ALA A 598 36.93 -2.77 -30.20
CA ALA A 598 37.48 -3.59 -31.29
C ALA A 598 38.55 -4.54 -30.77
N VAL A 599 38.46 -5.79 -31.13
CA VAL A 599 39.46 -6.83 -30.83
C VAL A 599 39.92 -7.53 -32.10
N PRO A 600 41.18 -7.96 -32.20
CA PRO A 600 41.65 -8.71 -33.37
C PRO A 600 40.88 -10.04 -33.49
N PRO A 601 40.67 -10.54 -34.70
CA PRO A 601 40.06 -11.86 -34.89
C PRO A 601 40.97 -12.93 -34.29
N SER A 602 40.39 -13.84 -33.52
CA SER A 602 41.08 -15.01 -32.98
C SER A 602 40.83 -16.24 -33.90
N GLY A 603 41.82 -17.10 -34.04
CA GLY A 603 41.65 -18.41 -34.67
C GLY A 603 40.83 -19.39 -33.84
N ASP A 604 40.71 -19.11 -32.55
CA ASP A 604 40.03 -19.96 -31.54
C ASP A 604 38.64 -19.46 -31.23
N THR A 605 37.82 -20.32 -30.62
CA THR A 605 36.51 -19.93 -30.11
C THR A 605 36.68 -19.05 -28.88
N VAL A 606 36.11 -17.85 -28.95
CA VAL A 606 36.10 -16.88 -27.84
C VAL A 606 34.66 -16.48 -27.52
N PHE A 607 34.32 -16.46 -26.23
CA PHE A 607 33.05 -16.01 -25.70
C PHE A 607 33.21 -14.65 -25.07
N TYR A 608 32.22 -13.78 -25.25
CA TYR A 608 32.25 -12.43 -24.69
C TYR A 608 31.03 -12.18 -23.82
N ARG A 609 31.19 -11.37 -22.78
CA ARG A 609 30.10 -10.87 -21.95
C ARG A 609 30.36 -9.45 -21.48
N LEU A 610 29.28 -8.74 -21.14
CA LEU A 610 29.37 -7.49 -20.40
C LEU A 610 29.39 -7.80 -18.89
N LYS A 611 30.26 -7.10 -18.17
CA LYS A 611 30.34 -7.09 -16.72
C LYS A 611 30.40 -5.64 -16.23
N ARG A 612 29.62 -5.32 -15.21
CA ARG A 612 29.67 -4.05 -14.50
C ARG A 612 30.51 -4.18 -13.22
#